data_7583b35c642be90e58c9be4b03f349d5
#
_entry.id   7583b35c642be90e58c9be4b03f349d5
#
_cell.length_a   1.000
_cell.length_b   1.000
_cell.length_c   1.000
_cell.angle_alpha   90.00
_cell.angle_beta   90.00
_cell.angle_gamma   90.00
#
_symmetry.space_group_name_H-M   'P 1'
#
loop_
_entity.id
_entity.type
_entity.pdbx_description
1 polymer ?
#
loop_
_entity_poly.entity_id
_entity_poly.type
_entity_poly.pdbx_seq_one_letter_code
_entity_poly.pdbx_strand_id
1 'polypeptide(L)'
;MRKTKIVLAVLLIAAFFIFAAGSGESSTTDQGSGTANTETKGNDSIGKYSVVIDSCRLASDYAGKPVVIVKYQFTNVSDDNPTAFYIAFDDNVYQNGVGLNGAYVLDDNANYSADNQTKAIKKGASIDVEVAYELNDTTSEIEVEVEELFSFSDNKLIKKFSIAN
;
A
#
# COMPACT_ATOMS: atom_id res chain seq x y z
N MET A 1 -16.76 35.90 39.37
CA MET A 1 -16.18 34.69 38.80
C MET A 1 -17.29 33.78 38.31
N ARG A 2 -17.60 33.77 37.01
CA ARG A 2 -18.69 32.96 36.44
C ARG A 2 -18.08 31.74 35.74
N LYS A 3 -18.44 30.54 36.18
CA LYS A 3 -18.06 29.27 35.56
C LYS A 3 -19.05 28.92 34.46
N THR A 4 -18.66 28.95 33.23
CA THR A 4 -19.47 28.53 32.09
C THR A 4 -19.27 27.03 31.86
N LYS A 5 -20.36 26.26 31.97
CA LYS A 5 -20.41 24.84 31.65
C LYS A 5 -20.72 24.68 30.16
N ILE A 6 -19.84 24.07 29.41
CA ILE A 6 -20.09 23.67 28.03
C ILE A 6 -20.70 22.29 28.03
N VAL A 7 -21.93 22.21 27.53
CA VAL A 7 -22.65 20.94 27.32
C VAL A 7 -22.28 20.40 25.93
N LEU A 8 -21.72 19.21 25.92
CA LEU A 8 -21.36 18.51 24.67
C LEU A 8 -22.60 17.73 24.19
N ALA A 9 -23.20 18.16 23.09
CA ALA A 9 -24.28 17.44 22.42
C ALA A 9 -23.68 16.45 21.41
N VAL A 10 -23.87 15.15 21.68
CA VAL A 10 -23.54 14.06 20.76
C VAL A 10 -24.73 13.87 19.84
N LEU A 11 -24.54 14.15 18.55
CA LEU A 11 -25.55 13.91 17.51
C LEU A 11 -25.23 12.59 16.80
N LEU A 12 -26.04 11.57 17.05
CA LEU A 12 -25.98 10.25 16.43
C LEU A 12 -26.82 10.32 15.15
N ILE A 13 -26.16 10.31 13.97
CA ILE A 13 -26.85 10.20 12.69
C ILE A 13 -26.68 8.77 12.18
N ALA A 14 -27.75 7.99 12.26
CA ALA A 14 -27.88 6.71 11.57
C ALA A 14 -28.40 6.96 10.15
N ALA A 15 -27.56 6.71 9.15
CA ALA A 15 -27.97 6.77 7.75
C ALA A 15 -28.32 5.36 7.25
N PHE A 16 -29.59 5.12 6.97
CA PHE A 16 -30.14 3.95 6.29
C PHE A 16 -29.93 4.15 4.78
N PHE A 17 -29.18 3.27 4.11
CA PHE A 17 -29.13 3.26 2.66
C PHE A 17 -30.06 2.19 2.10
N ILE A 18 -31.07 2.64 1.37
CA ILE A 18 -32.01 1.82 0.59
C ILE A 18 -31.38 1.56 -0.78
N PHE A 19 -31.34 0.30 -1.15
CA PHE A 19 -30.90 -0.19 -2.44
C PHE A 19 -31.97 0.08 -3.51
N ALA A 20 -31.63 0.83 -4.57
CA ALA A 20 -32.43 0.93 -5.78
C ALA A 20 -31.61 0.45 -6.98
N ALA A 21 -32.08 -0.60 -7.63
CA ALA A 21 -31.53 -1.12 -8.86
C ALA A 21 -31.86 -0.18 -10.04
N GLY A 22 -30.83 0.17 -10.82
CA GLY A 22 -30.97 0.90 -12.08
C GLY A 22 -29.89 0.46 -13.05
N SER A 23 -30.29 -0.24 -14.11
CA SER A 23 -29.45 -0.65 -15.22
C SER A 23 -29.03 0.54 -16.07
N GLY A 24 -27.74 0.64 -16.37
CA GLY A 24 -27.18 1.61 -17.34
C GLY A 24 -25.81 1.13 -17.78
N GLU A 25 -25.72 0.61 -19.01
CA GLU A 25 -24.47 0.27 -19.68
C GLU A 25 -23.64 1.55 -19.91
N SER A 26 -22.40 1.52 -19.46
CA SER A 26 -21.35 2.43 -19.94
C SER A 26 -20.02 1.70 -19.91
N SER A 27 -19.44 1.56 -21.09
CA SER A 27 -18.14 0.96 -21.34
C SER A 27 -17.04 1.76 -20.66
N THR A 28 -16.40 1.17 -19.65
CA THR A 28 -15.15 1.65 -19.07
C THR A 28 -14.06 0.64 -19.34
N THR A 29 -12.97 1.13 -19.88
CA THR A 29 -11.68 0.46 -20.05
C THR A 29 -11.26 -0.20 -18.74
N ASP A 30 -11.18 -1.53 -18.78
CA ASP A 30 -10.78 -2.38 -17.66
C ASP A 30 -9.28 -2.24 -17.42
N GLN A 31 -8.89 -1.48 -16.39
CA GLN A 31 -7.58 -1.59 -15.79
C GLN A 31 -7.66 -2.80 -14.84
N GLY A 32 -7.00 -3.89 -15.21
CA GLY A 32 -6.97 -5.12 -14.42
C GLY A 32 -6.49 -4.86 -12.97
N SER A 33 -7.45 -4.75 -12.07
CA SER A 33 -7.20 -4.71 -10.63
C SER A 33 -7.10 -6.14 -10.14
N GLY A 34 -5.89 -6.57 -9.74
CA GLY A 34 -5.67 -7.88 -9.16
C GLY A 34 -6.49 -8.08 -7.89
N THR A 35 -7.19 -9.22 -7.82
CA THR A 35 -7.95 -9.60 -6.62
C THR A 35 -6.98 -10.03 -5.52
N ALA A 36 -7.00 -9.34 -4.39
CA ALA A 36 -6.12 -9.64 -3.26
C ALA A 36 -6.72 -10.72 -2.36
N ASN A 37 -5.97 -11.79 -2.12
CA ASN A 37 -6.17 -12.68 -0.99
C ASN A 37 -5.21 -12.26 0.12
N THR A 38 -5.75 -11.81 1.26
CA THR A 38 -4.94 -11.33 2.38
C THR A 38 -4.73 -12.46 3.38
N GLU A 39 -3.50 -12.92 3.51
CA GLU A 39 -3.06 -13.66 4.70
C GLU A 39 -2.27 -12.69 5.59
N THR A 40 -2.93 -12.12 6.59
CA THR A 40 -2.27 -11.24 7.56
C THR A 40 -1.68 -12.10 8.67
N LYS A 41 -0.38 -12.30 8.67
CA LYS A 41 0.37 -12.70 9.86
C LYS A 41 0.99 -11.44 10.46
N GLY A 42 0.24 -10.71 11.26
CA GLY A 42 0.79 -9.56 11.97
C GLY A 42 -0.17 -8.38 12.08
N ASN A 43 0.11 -7.54 13.03
CA ASN A 43 -0.53 -6.26 13.24
C ASN A 43 0.00 -5.29 12.17
N ASP A 44 -0.83 -4.41 11.60
CA ASP A 44 -0.41 -3.37 10.63
C ASP A 44 0.60 -2.36 11.21
N SER A 45 0.91 -2.48 12.50
CA SER A 45 1.91 -1.67 13.21
C SER A 45 3.11 -2.53 13.54
N ILE A 46 4.26 -2.18 12.99
CA ILE A 46 5.55 -2.83 13.23
C ILE A 46 6.45 -1.82 13.94
N GLY A 47 6.68 -2.03 15.25
CA GLY A 47 7.54 -1.16 16.03
C GLY A 47 7.02 0.28 16.16
N LYS A 48 7.78 1.23 15.64
CA LYS A 48 7.46 2.68 15.67
C LYS A 48 6.61 3.14 14.49
N TYR A 49 6.37 2.27 13.53
CA TYR A 49 5.76 2.59 12.26
C TYR A 49 4.54 1.71 12.00
N SER A 50 3.69 2.14 11.09
CA SER A 50 2.62 1.33 10.52
C SER A 50 2.76 1.32 9.02
N VAL A 51 2.57 0.15 8.41
CA VAL A 51 2.53 -0.02 6.97
C VAL A 51 1.34 -0.88 6.59
N VAL A 52 0.60 -0.43 5.58
CA VAL A 52 -0.46 -1.22 4.95
C VAL A 52 -0.01 -1.53 3.52
N ILE A 53 0.03 -2.80 3.14
CA ILE A 53 0.21 -3.20 1.74
C ILE A 53 -1.17 -3.03 1.10
N ASP A 54 -1.39 -1.94 0.37
CA ASP A 54 -2.71 -1.53 -0.12
C ASP A 54 -3.12 -2.36 -1.34
N SER A 55 -2.45 -2.18 -2.45
CA SER A 55 -2.79 -2.75 -3.75
C SER A 55 -1.55 -2.97 -4.62
N CYS A 56 -1.73 -3.65 -5.74
CA CYS A 56 -0.73 -3.68 -6.80
C CYS A 56 -1.39 -3.48 -8.16
N ARG A 57 -0.59 -3.06 -9.16
CA ARG A 57 -1.00 -2.95 -10.56
C ARG A 57 0.13 -3.35 -11.49
N LEU A 58 -0.23 -3.85 -12.67
CA LEU A 58 0.72 -4.15 -13.73
C LEU A 58 1.08 -2.87 -14.49
N ALA A 59 2.34 -2.80 -14.93
CA ALA A 59 2.87 -1.74 -15.77
C ALA A 59 4.00 -2.29 -16.65
N SER A 60 4.71 -1.41 -17.34
CA SER A 60 5.92 -1.76 -18.09
C SER A 60 7.08 -0.88 -17.65
N ASP A 61 8.30 -1.42 -17.71
CA ASP A 61 9.52 -0.63 -17.55
C ASP A 61 9.83 0.19 -18.82
N TYR A 62 10.93 0.94 -18.79
CA TYR A 62 11.39 1.73 -19.94
C TYR A 62 11.71 0.89 -21.20
N ALA A 63 11.93 -0.41 -21.06
CA ALA A 63 12.21 -1.35 -22.15
C ALA A 63 10.97 -2.14 -22.59
N GLY A 64 9.79 -1.86 -22.01
CA GLY A 64 8.54 -2.56 -22.28
C GLY A 64 8.41 -3.91 -21.58
N LYS A 65 9.29 -4.23 -20.62
CA LYS A 65 9.16 -5.47 -19.84
C LYS A 65 8.06 -5.31 -18.77
N PRO A 66 7.36 -6.40 -18.44
CA PRO A 66 6.32 -6.35 -17.41
C PRO A 66 6.90 -6.07 -16.03
N VAL A 67 6.27 -5.17 -15.32
CA VAL A 67 6.55 -4.85 -13.91
C VAL A 67 5.28 -4.85 -13.10
N VAL A 68 5.42 -5.07 -11.79
CA VAL A 68 4.35 -4.81 -10.83
C VAL A 68 4.72 -3.58 -10.01
N ILE A 69 3.77 -2.68 -9.82
CA ILE A 69 3.87 -1.55 -8.90
C ILE A 69 3.04 -1.88 -7.68
N VAL A 70 3.68 -1.98 -6.52
CA VAL A 70 3.03 -2.21 -5.23
C VAL A 70 2.84 -0.87 -4.53
N LYS A 71 1.63 -0.63 -4.02
CA LYS A 71 1.27 0.56 -3.27
C LYS A 71 1.21 0.24 -1.78
N TYR A 72 1.85 1.09 -1.00
CA TYR A 72 1.86 1.04 0.47
C TYR A 72 1.30 2.33 1.05
N GLN A 73 0.65 2.26 2.22
CA GLN A 73 0.43 3.42 3.07
C GLN A 73 1.39 3.33 4.25
N PHE A 74 2.29 4.30 4.36
CA PHE A 74 3.29 4.40 5.41
C PHE A 74 2.90 5.47 6.43
N THR A 75 2.97 5.14 7.74
CA THR A 75 2.69 6.06 8.84
C THR A 75 3.82 6.01 9.86
N ASN A 76 4.37 7.16 10.21
CA ASN A 76 5.24 7.29 11.38
C ASN A 76 4.38 7.45 12.64
N VAL A 77 4.19 6.36 13.39
CA VAL A 77 3.27 6.33 14.55
C VAL A 77 3.89 7.01 15.77
N SER A 78 5.16 6.74 16.07
CA SER A 78 5.74 7.12 17.35
C SER A 78 7.20 7.60 17.31
N ASP A 79 7.89 7.51 16.17
CA ASP A 79 9.26 8.02 16.08
C ASP A 79 9.27 9.55 16.02
N ASP A 80 9.97 10.19 16.95
CA ASP A 80 10.11 11.65 17.00
C ASP A 80 11.03 12.18 15.88
N ASN A 81 11.89 11.30 15.30
CA ASN A 81 12.71 11.64 14.15
C ASN A 81 11.90 11.45 12.85
N PRO A 82 11.91 12.43 11.94
CA PRO A 82 11.33 12.25 10.62
C PRO A 82 12.03 11.11 9.88
N THR A 83 11.25 10.16 9.35
CA THR A 83 11.77 8.94 8.73
C THR A 83 11.09 8.69 7.39
N ALA A 84 11.84 8.20 6.41
CA ALA A 84 11.34 7.80 5.10
C ALA A 84 11.04 6.29 5.07
N PHE A 85 10.17 5.86 4.16
CA PHE A 85 9.76 4.47 4.02
C PHE A 85 10.97 3.53 3.85
N TYR A 86 11.87 3.81 2.91
CA TYR A 86 13.04 2.95 2.61
C TYR A 86 14.06 2.84 3.77
N ILE A 87 13.95 3.70 4.80
CA ILE A 87 14.75 3.62 6.03
C ILE A 87 14.00 2.85 7.12
N ALA A 88 12.66 2.92 7.10
CA ALA A 88 11.82 2.26 8.11
C ALA A 88 11.63 0.78 7.82
N PHE A 89 11.53 0.39 6.55
CA PHE A 89 11.14 -0.95 6.13
C PHE A 89 12.07 -1.54 5.08
N ASP A 90 12.20 -2.87 5.16
CA ASP A 90 12.65 -3.74 4.08
C ASP A 90 11.41 -4.36 3.43
N ASP A 91 11.20 -4.09 2.15
CA ASP A 91 10.09 -4.60 1.37
C ASP A 91 10.60 -5.54 0.26
N ASN A 92 10.12 -6.77 0.28
CA ASN A 92 10.51 -7.82 -0.65
C ASN A 92 9.28 -8.36 -1.39
N VAL A 93 9.41 -8.56 -2.69
CA VAL A 93 8.36 -9.18 -3.50
C VAL A 93 8.89 -10.47 -4.12
N TYR A 94 8.10 -11.52 -4.00
CA TYR A 94 8.44 -12.84 -4.51
C TYR A 94 7.43 -13.29 -5.56
N GLN A 95 7.92 -14.00 -6.58
CA GLN A 95 7.09 -14.69 -7.56
C GLN A 95 7.60 -16.12 -7.69
N ASN A 96 6.71 -17.10 -7.47
CA ASN A 96 7.09 -18.52 -7.42
C ASN A 96 8.23 -18.82 -6.41
N GLY A 97 8.27 -18.10 -5.29
CA GLY A 97 9.29 -18.24 -4.24
C GLY A 97 10.66 -17.63 -4.59
N VAL A 98 10.76 -16.88 -5.70
CA VAL A 98 11.98 -16.18 -6.13
C VAL A 98 11.79 -14.69 -5.95
N GLY A 99 12.71 -14.04 -5.22
CA GLY A 99 12.69 -12.59 -5.02
C GLY A 99 12.82 -11.82 -6.34
N LEU A 100 12.03 -10.78 -6.49
CA LEU A 100 12.04 -9.90 -7.66
C LEU A 100 13.01 -8.73 -7.45
N ASN A 101 13.62 -8.27 -8.55
CA ASN A 101 14.45 -7.07 -8.52
C ASN A 101 13.59 -5.81 -8.63
N GLY A 102 14.07 -4.72 -8.01
CA GLY A 102 13.48 -3.39 -8.22
C GLY A 102 13.53 -2.97 -9.69
N ALA A 103 12.47 -2.35 -10.17
CA ALA A 103 12.34 -1.89 -11.56
C ALA A 103 12.38 -0.37 -11.67
N TYR A 104 12.88 0.13 -12.81
CA TYR A 104 12.81 1.53 -13.19
C TYR A 104 11.66 1.77 -14.17
N VAL A 105 10.64 2.49 -13.72
CA VAL A 105 9.50 2.88 -14.53
C VAL A 105 9.64 4.35 -14.90
N LEU A 106 9.79 4.65 -16.17
CA LEU A 106 9.91 6.00 -16.73
C LEU A 106 8.66 6.42 -17.51
N ASP A 107 7.63 5.58 -17.52
CA ASP A 107 6.42 5.83 -18.28
C ASP A 107 5.50 6.78 -17.54
N ASP A 108 5.32 8.00 -18.06
CA ASP A 108 4.34 8.97 -17.57
C ASP A 108 2.91 8.40 -17.58
N ASN A 109 2.63 7.40 -18.45
CA ASN A 109 1.33 6.73 -18.52
C ASN A 109 1.12 5.73 -17.37
N ALA A 110 2.18 5.23 -16.74
CA ALA A 110 2.06 4.35 -15.57
C ALA A 110 1.60 5.08 -14.31
N ASN A 111 1.58 6.42 -14.35
CA ASN A 111 1.27 7.26 -13.19
C ASN A 111 2.00 6.82 -11.91
N TYR A 112 3.30 6.48 -12.08
CA TYR A 112 4.18 5.97 -11.04
C TYR A 112 5.03 7.07 -10.45
N SER A 113 5.14 7.12 -9.13
CA SER A 113 6.01 8.07 -8.43
C SER A 113 6.85 7.36 -7.37
N ALA A 114 8.14 7.21 -7.64
CA ALA A 114 9.12 6.71 -6.67
C ALA A 114 9.49 7.74 -5.59
N ASP A 115 9.20 9.02 -5.79
CA ASP A 115 9.68 10.12 -4.94
C ASP A 115 9.28 9.96 -3.47
N ASN A 116 8.11 9.39 -3.22
CA ASN A 116 7.58 9.25 -1.86
C ASN A 116 8.34 8.22 -1.03
N GLN A 117 9.08 7.29 -1.65
CA GLN A 117 9.92 6.31 -0.93
C GLN A 117 10.99 6.99 -0.08
N THR A 118 11.49 8.14 -0.54
CA THR A 118 12.60 8.87 0.09
C THR A 118 12.16 10.07 0.93
N LYS A 119 10.86 10.44 0.90
CA LYS A 119 10.34 11.56 1.68
C LYS A 119 10.22 11.18 3.15
N ALA A 120 10.96 11.89 3.99
CA ALA A 120 10.85 11.73 5.44
C ALA A 120 9.56 12.36 5.96
N ILE A 121 8.78 11.60 6.75
CA ILE A 121 7.56 12.06 7.40
C ILE A 121 7.74 12.15 8.91
N LYS A 122 7.13 13.18 9.51
CA LYS A 122 7.13 13.40 10.95
C LYS A 122 6.14 12.46 11.65
N LYS A 123 6.34 12.28 12.94
CA LYS A 123 5.41 11.56 13.83
C LYS A 123 3.96 12.00 13.62
N GLY A 124 3.08 11.02 13.48
CA GLY A 124 1.65 11.19 13.22
C GLY A 124 1.29 11.47 11.75
N ALA A 125 2.26 11.60 10.86
CA ALA A 125 2.01 11.78 9.44
C ALA A 125 1.96 10.44 8.70
N SER A 126 1.18 10.40 7.60
CA SER A 126 1.09 9.27 6.67
C SER A 126 1.36 9.73 5.25
N ILE A 127 1.89 8.81 4.41
CA ILE A 127 2.14 9.05 2.99
C ILE A 127 1.90 7.76 2.21
N ASP A 128 1.35 7.88 1.00
CA ASP A 128 1.29 6.77 0.05
C ASP A 128 2.64 6.62 -0.64
N VAL A 129 3.13 5.39 -0.72
CA VAL A 129 4.40 5.02 -1.33
C VAL A 129 4.17 3.97 -2.40
N GLU A 130 4.88 4.08 -3.52
CA GLU A 130 4.85 3.07 -4.57
C GLU A 130 6.26 2.55 -4.83
N VAL A 131 6.38 1.21 -4.98
CA VAL A 131 7.63 0.54 -5.35
C VAL A 131 7.38 -0.38 -6.53
N ALA A 132 8.26 -0.37 -7.52
CA ALA A 132 8.14 -1.17 -8.74
C ALA A 132 9.13 -2.34 -8.74
N TYR A 133 8.69 -3.51 -9.22
CA TYR A 133 9.49 -4.73 -9.31
C TYR A 133 9.36 -5.37 -10.69
N GLU A 134 10.48 -5.93 -11.20
CA GLU A 134 10.51 -6.70 -12.44
C GLU A 134 9.76 -8.03 -12.26
N LEU A 135 8.79 -8.33 -13.14
CA LEU A 135 8.09 -9.61 -13.12
C LEU A 135 8.82 -10.66 -13.94
N ASN A 136 8.84 -11.91 -13.44
CA ASN A 136 9.28 -13.07 -14.20
C ASN A 136 8.21 -13.53 -15.21
N ASP A 137 6.92 -13.41 -14.85
CA ASP A 137 5.76 -13.66 -15.71
C ASP A 137 4.57 -12.80 -15.27
N THR A 138 3.49 -12.77 -16.07
CA THR A 138 2.30 -11.93 -15.83
C THR A 138 1.08 -12.74 -15.37
N THR A 139 1.27 -13.99 -14.96
CA THR A 139 0.17 -14.92 -14.62
C THR A 139 0.29 -15.50 -13.21
N SER A 140 1.52 -15.67 -12.72
CA SER A 140 1.75 -16.22 -11.39
C SER A 140 1.47 -15.19 -10.30
N GLU A 141 0.92 -15.65 -9.17
CA GLU A 141 0.72 -14.84 -7.96
C GLU A 141 2.05 -14.24 -7.47
N ILE A 142 1.97 -13.06 -6.89
CA ILE A 142 3.08 -12.45 -6.15
C ILE A 142 2.80 -12.45 -4.66
N GLU A 143 3.85 -12.58 -3.86
CA GLU A 143 3.83 -12.44 -2.42
C GLU A 143 4.69 -11.23 -2.03
N VAL A 144 4.08 -10.29 -1.31
CA VAL A 144 4.73 -9.09 -0.81
C VAL A 144 4.98 -9.25 0.67
N GLU A 145 6.23 -9.10 1.09
CA GLU A 145 6.67 -9.15 2.48
C GLU A 145 7.23 -7.80 2.88
N VAL A 146 6.86 -7.31 4.07
CA VAL A 146 7.40 -6.08 4.64
C VAL A 146 7.80 -6.32 6.09
N GLU A 147 9.01 -5.91 6.46
CA GLU A 147 9.52 -5.97 7.83
C GLU A 147 10.21 -4.66 8.21
N GLU A 148 10.24 -4.33 9.50
CA GLU A 148 10.93 -3.13 9.99
C GLU A 148 12.45 -3.34 9.89
N LEU A 149 13.13 -2.41 9.19
CA LEU A 149 14.58 -2.40 9.12
C LEU A 149 15.17 -2.19 10.52
N PHE A 150 16.18 -2.99 10.87
CA PHE A 150 16.82 -2.95 12.19
C PHE A 150 15.92 -3.36 13.36
N SER A 151 14.81 -4.05 13.12
CA SER A 151 14.03 -4.67 14.19
C SER A 151 14.70 -5.95 14.68
N PHE A 152 14.57 -6.21 16.00
CA PHE A 152 14.93 -7.50 16.59
C PHE A 152 13.70 -8.42 16.72
N SER A 153 12.56 -8.01 16.18
CA SER A 153 11.35 -8.82 16.17
C SER A 153 11.17 -9.48 14.81
N ASP A 154 10.68 -10.72 14.81
CA ASP A 154 10.34 -11.46 13.59
C ASP A 154 8.95 -11.05 13.03
N ASN A 155 8.52 -9.82 13.32
CA ASN A 155 7.23 -9.30 12.84
C ASN A 155 7.32 -8.92 11.38
N LYS A 156 6.62 -9.70 10.55
CA LYS A 156 6.55 -9.52 9.10
C LYS A 156 5.10 -9.41 8.67
N LEU A 157 4.81 -8.44 7.82
CA LEU A 157 3.53 -8.33 7.12
C LEU A 157 3.64 -9.04 5.77
N ILE A 158 2.71 -9.94 5.46
CA ILE A 158 2.70 -10.70 4.21
C ILE A 158 1.35 -10.54 3.54
N LYS A 159 1.37 -10.20 2.25
CA LYS A 159 0.17 -10.12 1.41
C LYS A 159 0.41 -10.73 0.03
N LYS A 160 -0.54 -11.53 -0.43
CA LYS A 160 -0.52 -12.14 -1.75
C LYS A 160 -1.49 -11.47 -2.70
N PHE A 161 -1.09 -11.35 -3.97
CA PHE A 161 -1.90 -10.79 -5.02
C PHE A 161 -1.93 -11.72 -6.23
N SER A 162 -3.12 -12.02 -6.72
CA SER A 162 -3.30 -12.58 -8.06
C SER A 162 -3.13 -11.46 -9.08
N ILE A 163 -2.21 -11.64 -10.03
CA ILE A 163 -1.96 -10.68 -11.12
C ILE A 163 -2.43 -11.21 -12.48
N ALA A 164 -2.98 -12.43 -12.52
CA ALA A 164 -3.59 -12.98 -13.73
C ALA A 164 -4.85 -12.18 -14.10
N ASN A 165 -4.94 -11.72 -15.35
CA ASN A 165 -6.14 -11.12 -15.94
C ASN A 165 -7.15 -12.19 -16.33
#